data_5dee9dec997f73f233da67b1b23612fd
#
_entry.id   5dee9dec997f73f233da67b1b23612fd
#
_cell.length_a   1.000
_cell.length_b   1.000
_cell.length_c   1.000
_cell.angle_alpha   90.00
_cell.angle_beta   90.00
_cell.angle_gamma   90.00
#
_symmetry.space_group_name_H-M   'P 1'
#
loop_
_entity.id
_entity.type
_entity.pdbx_description
1 polymer ?
#
loop_
_entity_poly.entity_id
_entity_poly.type
_entity_poly.pdbx_seq_one_letter_code
_entity_poly.pdbx_strand_id
1 'polypeptide(L)'
;MSLVVYLAAAVLALSAAVLFRRPRTTPGKPSPLRNPLTVSTCVAIALGAVVFLCSAPMTLAAVNELTGIPNFGAPLTYGLLSAYSCSLLILLINWRGGPRERVRRLVLRCIAGYAPLIVAVVVLFTLADARVERLNDLDTYYANTPGMREMIVLYLLGHSAAIVAMSVVCVRWGREVTGLLRAGLWLICVGALLDLVGFQLTKYTAVVARWTGHDL
;
A
#
# COMPACT_ATOMS: atom_id res chain seq x y z
N MET A 1 15.45 -5.44 13.62
CA MET A 1 14.24 -5.38 12.76
C MET A 1 14.53 -5.00 11.31
N SER A 2 15.46 -4.08 11.04
CA SER A 2 15.77 -3.62 9.66
C SER A 2 16.19 -4.74 8.69
N LEU A 3 16.96 -5.75 9.15
CA LEU A 3 17.43 -6.85 8.30
C LEU A 3 16.25 -7.66 7.71
N VAL A 4 15.23 -7.97 8.50
CA VAL A 4 14.05 -8.74 8.04
C VAL A 4 13.28 -7.94 6.98
N VAL A 5 13.16 -6.63 7.15
CA VAL A 5 12.48 -5.74 6.19
C VAL A 5 13.25 -5.69 4.87
N TYR A 6 14.58 -5.56 4.91
CA TYR A 6 15.41 -5.57 3.70
C TYR A 6 15.40 -6.92 2.99
N LEU A 7 15.41 -8.03 3.74
CA LEU A 7 15.27 -9.36 3.14
C LEU A 7 13.92 -9.54 2.45
N ALA A 8 12.83 -9.13 3.10
CA ALA A 8 11.49 -9.16 2.49
C ALA A 8 11.43 -8.31 1.22
N ALA A 9 11.95 -7.09 1.24
CA ALA A 9 12.04 -6.23 0.06
C ALA A 9 12.85 -6.88 -1.08
N ALA A 10 13.99 -7.49 -0.76
CA ALA A 10 14.84 -8.16 -1.74
C ALA A 10 14.13 -9.37 -2.37
N VAL A 11 13.46 -10.20 -1.57
CA VAL A 11 12.68 -11.37 -2.06
C VAL A 11 11.55 -10.91 -2.99
N LEU A 12 10.82 -9.85 -2.62
CA LEU A 12 9.76 -9.30 -3.45
C LEU A 12 10.31 -8.71 -4.76
N ALA A 13 11.40 -7.94 -4.69
CA ALA A 13 12.04 -7.35 -5.87
C ALA A 13 12.55 -8.44 -6.83
N LEU A 14 13.18 -9.49 -6.30
CA LEU A 14 13.64 -10.63 -7.08
C LEU A 14 12.46 -11.38 -7.73
N SER A 15 11.37 -11.58 -6.97
CA SER A 15 10.14 -12.22 -7.47
C SER A 15 9.52 -11.41 -8.63
N ALA A 16 9.45 -10.09 -8.51
CA ALA A 16 8.98 -9.21 -9.57
C ALA A 16 9.89 -9.31 -10.82
N ALA A 17 11.22 -9.29 -10.62
CA ALA A 17 12.19 -9.40 -11.71
C ALA A 17 12.09 -10.75 -12.45
N VAL A 18 11.94 -11.86 -11.72
CA VAL A 18 11.77 -13.20 -12.30
C VAL A 18 10.48 -13.29 -13.11
N LEU A 19 9.36 -12.76 -12.57
CA LEU A 19 8.09 -12.73 -13.30
C LEU A 19 8.18 -11.89 -14.57
N PHE A 20 8.87 -10.76 -14.51
CA PHE A 20 9.07 -9.88 -15.66
C PHE A 20 9.98 -10.47 -16.74
N ARG A 21 11.00 -11.24 -16.34
CA ARG A 21 11.99 -11.87 -17.24
C ARG A 21 11.56 -13.22 -17.80
N ARG A 22 10.39 -13.77 -17.42
CA ARG A 22 9.94 -15.07 -17.95
C ARG A 22 10.00 -15.09 -19.46
N PRO A 23 10.81 -16.00 -20.07
CA PRO A 23 10.99 -16.04 -21.51
C PRO A 23 9.69 -16.39 -22.24
N ARG A 24 9.54 -15.86 -23.44
CA ARG A 24 8.45 -16.20 -24.37
C ARG A 24 8.61 -17.65 -24.81
N THR A 25 7.92 -18.58 -24.16
CA THR A 25 8.06 -20.01 -24.49
C THR A 25 7.10 -20.49 -25.59
N THR A 26 6.24 -19.62 -26.12
CA THR A 26 5.27 -20.04 -27.16
C THR A 26 5.16 -18.99 -28.27
N PRO A 27 5.48 -19.33 -29.53
CA PRO A 27 5.19 -18.49 -30.70
C PRO A 27 3.68 -18.21 -30.79
N GLY A 28 3.29 -16.94 -30.95
CA GLY A 28 1.89 -16.54 -31.11
C GLY A 28 1.18 -16.05 -29.84
N LYS A 29 1.74 -16.19 -28.62
CA LYS A 29 1.16 -15.56 -27.43
C LYS A 29 1.58 -14.09 -27.29
N PRO A 30 0.65 -13.19 -26.87
CA PRO A 30 1.00 -11.79 -26.64
C PRO A 30 2.11 -11.66 -25.59
N SER A 31 2.94 -10.63 -25.74
CA SER A 31 4.04 -10.37 -24.80
C SER A 31 3.49 -10.26 -23.35
N PRO A 32 4.27 -10.66 -22.32
CA PRO A 32 3.86 -10.52 -20.90
C PRO A 32 3.39 -9.11 -20.56
N LEU A 33 4.00 -8.08 -21.16
CA LEU A 33 3.63 -6.66 -21.01
C LEU A 33 2.26 -6.30 -21.59
N ARG A 34 1.67 -7.14 -22.44
CA ARG A 34 0.30 -6.96 -22.97
C ARG A 34 -0.78 -7.66 -22.12
N ASN A 35 -0.37 -8.49 -21.15
CA ASN A 35 -1.31 -9.17 -20.26
C ASN A 35 -1.54 -8.31 -18.99
N PRO A 36 -2.73 -7.73 -18.81
CA PRO A 36 -3.03 -6.89 -17.65
C PRO A 36 -2.79 -7.58 -16.31
N LEU A 37 -3.01 -8.89 -16.27
CA LEU A 37 -2.79 -9.69 -15.06
C LEU A 37 -1.31 -9.76 -14.69
N THR A 38 -0.44 -10.06 -15.66
CA THR A 38 1.01 -10.11 -15.42
C THR A 38 1.55 -8.75 -14.99
N VAL A 39 1.11 -7.68 -15.68
CA VAL A 39 1.53 -6.31 -15.35
C VAL A 39 1.07 -5.92 -13.96
N SER A 40 -0.20 -6.13 -13.61
CA SER A 40 -0.72 -5.78 -12.27
C SER A 40 -0.03 -6.59 -11.17
N THR A 41 0.30 -7.86 -11.41
CA THR A 41 1.06 -8.68 -10.45
C THR A 41 2.47 -8.13 -10.24
N CYS A 42 3.20 -7.85 -11.33
CA CYS A 42 4.56 -7.28 -11.24
C CYS A 42 4.56 -5.92 -10.54
N VAL A 43 3.60 -5.04 -10.86
CA VAL A 43 3.47 -3.72 -10.23
C VAL A 43 3.17 -3.85 -8.74
N ALA A 44 2.24 -4.72 -8.35
CA ALA A 44 1.91 -4.92 -6.94
C ALA A 44 3.12 -5.45 -6.14
N ILE A 45 3.83 -6.44 -6.67
CA ILE A 45 5.01 -6.99 -5.99
C ILE A 45 6.15 -5.95 -5.93
N ALA A 46 6.38 -5.21 -7.01
CA ALA A 46 7.41 -4.17 -7.03
C ALA A 46 7.11 -3.03 -6.05
N LEU A 47 5.86 -2.54 -6.03
CA LEU A 47 5.43 -1.53 -5.05
C LEU A 47 5.54 -2.05 -3.62
N GLY A 48 5.16 -3.30 -3.36
CA GLY A 48 5.35 -3.93 -2.06
C GLY A 48 6.81 -3.94 -1.62
N ALA A 49 7.74 -4.30 -2.53
CA ALA A 49 9.18 -4.26 -2.26
C ALA A 49 9.66 -2.84 -1.89
N VAL A 50 9.21 -1.83 -2.65
CA VAL A 50 9.58 -0.42 -2.40
C VAL A 50 8.98 0.07 -1.08
N VAL A 51 7.73 -0.29 -0.76
CA VAL A 51 7.10 0.05 0.53
C VAL A 51 7.89 -0.53 1.69
N PHE A 52 8.26 -1.81 1.64
CA PHE A 52 9.09 -2.42 2.69
C PHE A 52 10.44 -1.72 2.82
N LEU A 53 11.09 -1.41 1.71
CA LEU A 53 12.36 -0.69 1.71
C LEU A 53 12.23 0.70 2.36
N CYS A 54 11.21 1.47 1.97
CA CYS A 54 10.98 2.82 2.48
C CYS A 54 10.41 2.85 3.91
N SER A 55 9.89 1.73 4.43
CA SER A 55 9.41 1.64 5.81
C SER A 55 10.55 1.36 6.83
N ALA A 56 11.76 1.07 6.38
CA ALA A 56 12.89 0.85 7.27
C ALA A 56 13.40 2.19 7.84
N PRO A 57 13.58 2.33 9.18
CA PRO A 57 14.03 3.58 9.80
C PRO A 57 15.33 4.14 9.21
N MET A 58 16.29 3.26 8.87
CA MET A 58 17.54 3.68 8.22
C MET A 58 17.29 4.27 6.82
N THR A 59 16.36 3.74 6.06
CA THR A 59 15.98 4.28 4.74
C THR A 59 15.28 5.63 4.90
N LEU A 60 14.39 5.76 5.88
CA LEU A 60 13.71 7.02 6.19
C LEU A 60 14.71 8.12 6.57
N ALA A 61 15.67 7.81 7.46
CA ALA A 61 16.74 8.73 7.83
C ALA A 61 17.57 9.16 6.60
N ALA A 62 18.00 8.21 5.77
CA ALA A 62 18.75 8.49 4.55
C ALA A 62 17.95 9.35 3.55
N VAL A 63 16.65 9.12 3.41
CA VAL A 63 15.78 9.92 2.54
C VAL A 63 15.64 11.35 3.07
N ASN A 64 15.46 11.53 4.38
CA ASN A 64 15.40 12.85 5.01
C ASN A 64 16.72 13.62 4.83
N GLU A 65 17.85 12.95 5.04
CA GLU A 65 19.20 13.53 4.85
C GLU A 65 19.43 13.93 3.39
N LEU A 66 19.13 13.04 2.43
CA LEU A 66 19.30 13.30 0.98
C LEU A 66 18.43 14.44 0.47
N THR A 67 17.22 14.59 1.00
CA THR A 67 16.29 15.66 0.59
C THR A 67 16.52 16.95 1.36
N GLY A 68 17.19 16.90 2.52
CA GLY A 68 17.32 18.02 3.43
C GLY A 68 16.00 18.46 4.07
N ILE A 69 14.93 17.67 3.93
CA ILE A 69 13.60 17.98 4.46
C ILE A 69 13.29 17.03 5.61
N PRO A 70 13.14 17.54 6.86
CA PRO A 70 12.77 16.72 8.00
C PRO A 70 11.44 15.98 7.73
N ASN A 71 11.37 14.70 8.11
CA ASN A 71 10.19 13.86 7.97
C ASN A 71 9.66 13.64 6.53
N PHE A 72 10.44 13.96 5.49
CA PHE A 72 10.01 13.71 4.10
C PHE A 72 9.75 12.22 3.81
N GLY A 73 10.39 11.34 4.54
CA GLY A 73 10.12 9.91 4.49
C GLY A 73 8.66 9.53 4.77
N ALA A 74 7.91 10.35 5.56
CA ALA A 74 6.52 10.07 5.90
C ALA A 74 5.56 10.22 4.69
N PRO A 75 5.47 11.37 4.00
CA PRO A 75 4.61 11.50 2.82
C PRO A 75 5.04 10.55 1.69
N LEU A 76 6.32 10.25 1.56
CA LEU A 76 6.83 9.25 0.62
C LEU A 76 6.25 7.86 0.95
N THR A 77 6.38 7.41 2.19
CA THR A 77 5.91 6.09 2.62
C THR A 77 4.38 5.99 2.55
N TYR A 78 3.64 7.01 2.98
CA TYR A 78 2.17 7.01 2.93
C TYR A 78 1.64 7.08 1.50
N GLY A 79 2.30 7.84 0.62
CA GLY A 79 2.01 7.86 -0.81
C GLY A 79 2.25 6.49 -1.47
N LEU A 80 3.38 5.86 -1.16
CA LEU A 80 3.72 4.53 -1.65
C LEU A 80 2.76 3.45 -1.12
N LEU A 81 2.39 3.48 0.16
CA LEU A 81 1.39 2.58 0.74
C LEU A 81 0.02 2.76 0.08
N SER A 82 -0.38 4.00 -0.21
CA SER A 82 -1.62 4.28 -0.94
C SER A 82 -1.57 3.76 -2.38
N ALA A 83 -0.45 3.94 -3.08
CA ALA A 83 -0.23 3.38 -4.41
C ALA A 83 -0.23 1.84 -4.41
N TYR A 84 0.39 1.23 -3.40
CA TYR A 84 0.38 -0.21 -3.18
C TYR A 84 -1.05 -0.74 -2.94
N SER A 85 -1.82 -0.08 -2.08
CA SER A 85 -3.23 -0.41 -1.83
C SER A 85 -4.07 -0.37 -3.10
N CYS A 86 -3.90 0.68 -3.91
CA CYS A 86 -4.52 0.78 -5.23
C CYS A 86 -4.10 -0.38 -6.15
N SER A 87 -2.81 -0.71 -6.18
CA SER A 87 -2.29 -1.79 -7.04
C SER A 87 -2.83 -3.16 -6.67
N LEU A 88 -3.02 -3.45 -5.37
CA LEU A 88 -3.63 -4.69 -4.89
C LEU A 88 -5.11 -4.80 -5.30
N LEU A 89 -5.86 -3.72 -5.22
CA LEU A 89 -7.25 -3.68 -5.70
C LEU A 89 -7.30 -3.92 -7.21
N ILE A 90 -6.43 -3.28 -7.99
CA ILE A 90 -6.35 -3.48 -9.45
C ILE A 90 -5.95 -4.91 -9.78
N LEU A 91 -5.00 -5.50 -9.05
CA LEU A 91 -4.60 -6.88 -9.21
C LEU A 91 -5.79 -7.82 -8.98
N LEU A 92 -6.54 -7.62 -7.91
CA LEU A 92 -7.70 -8.46 -7.57
C LEU A 92 -8.83 -8.33 -8.60
N ILE A 93 -9.07 -7.11 -9.12
CA ILE A 93 -10.04 -6.85 -10.21
C ILE A 93 -9.62 -7.60 -11.48
N ASN A 94 -8.34 -7.55 -11.86
CA ASN A 94 -7.81 -8.25 -13.01
C ASN A 94 -7.84 -9.77 -12.83
N TRP A 95 -7.58 -10.27 -11.63
CA TRP A 95 -7.65 -11.70 -11.30
C TRP A 95 -9.08 -12.25 -11.43
N ARG A 96 -10.06 -11.53 -10.87
CA ARG A 96 -11.45 -11.93 -10.98
C ARG A 96 -11.94 -11.87 -12.43
N GLY A 97 -11.41 -10.94 -13.21
CA GLY A 97 -11.76 -10.77 -14.61
C GLY A 97 -13.19 -10.28 -14.83
N GLY A 98 -13.70 -10.54 -16.04
CA GLY A 98 -15.05 -10.15 -16.45
C GLY A 98 -15.06 -9.35 -17.76
N PRO A 99 -16.21 -8.75 -18.15
CA PRO A 99 -16.29 -7.91 -19.35
C PRO A 99 -15.28 -6.77 -19.31
N ARG A 100 -14.53 -6.58 -20.39
CA ARG A 100 -13.43 -5.60 -20.48
C ARG A 100 -13.82 -4.19 -20.02
N GLU A 101 -15.00 -3.73 -20.41
CA GLU A 101 -15.52 -2.41 -20.03
C GLU A 101 -15.78 -2.28 -18.52
N ARG A 102 -16.24 -3.35 -17.87
CA ARG A 102 -16.44 -3.38 -16.42
C ARG A 102 -15.11 -3.34 -15.67
N VAL A 103 -14.15 -4.18 -16.08
CA VAL A 103 -12.81 -4.22 -15.50
C VAL A 103 -12.14 -2.86 -15.64
N ARG A 104 -12.13 -2.28 -16.86
CA ARG A 104 -11.57 -0.95 -17.12
C ARG A 104 -12.20 0.14 -16.24
N ARG A 105 -13.52 0.17 -16.13
CA ARG A 105 -14.22 1.15 -15.27
C ARG A 105 -13.85 1.01 -13.81
N LEU A 106 -13.71 -0.20 -13.29
CA LEU A 106 -13.32 -0.44 -11.91
C LEU A 106 -11.87 -0.01 -11.66
N VAL A 107 -10.95 -0.35 -12.56
CA VAL A 107 -9.55 0.09 -12.50
C VAL A 107 -9.45 1.62 -12.52
N LEU A 108 -10.17 2.28 -13.42
CA LEU A 108 -10.17 3.75 -13.48
C LEU A 108 -10.74 4.39 -12.21
N ARG A 109 -11.77 3.79 -11.59
CA ARG A 109 -12.31 4.25 -10.30
C ARG A 109 -11.28 4.12 -9.17
N CYS A 110 -10.54 3.03 -9.11
CA CYS A 110 -9.45 2.87 -8.14
C CYS A 110 -8.39 3.97 -8.33
N ILE A 111 -7.93 4.18 -9.56
CA ILE A 111 -6.93 5.22 -9.87
C ILE A 111 -7.49 6.62 -9.53
N ALA A 112 -8.74 6.92 -9.93
CA ALA A 112 -9.38 8.20 -9.66
C ALA A 112 -9.58 8.48 -8.17
N GLY A 113 -9.70 7.44 -7.33
CA GLY A 113 -9.77 7.60 -5.88
C GLY A 113 -8.40 7.78 -5.24
N TYR A 114 -7.42 6.97 -5.64
CA TYR A 114 -6.11 6.97 -4.98
C TYR A 114 -5.14 8.03 -5.49
N ALA A 115 -5.22 8.44 -6.77
CA ALA A 115 -4.34 9.49 -7.28
C ALA A 115 -4.52 10.84 -6.55
N PRO A 116 -5.75 11.37 -6.37
CA PRO A 116 -5.93 12.59 -5.58
C PRO A 116 -5.59 12.41 -4.11
N LEU A 117 -5.79 11.21 -3.53
CA LEU A 117 -5.38 10.92 -2.17
C LEU A 117 -3.87 11.05 -2.00
N ILE A 118 -3.08 10.49 -2.92
CA ILE A 118 -1.61 10.59 -2.89
C ILE A 118 -1.17 12.06 -3.03
N VAL A 119 -1.79 12.80 -3.96
CA VAL A 119 -1.52 14.23 -4.12
C VAL A 119 -1.85 15.00 -2.83
N ALA A 120 -3.00 14.71 -2.21
CA ALA A 120 -3.42 15.35 -0.97
C ALA A 120 -2.45 15.06 0.19
N VAL A 121 -1.95 13.82 0.31
CA VAL A 121 -0.91 13.45 1.30
C VAL A 121 0.33 14.34 1.15
N VAL A 122 0.82 14.52 -0.08
CA VAL A 122 1.99 15.37 -0.33
C VAL A 122 1.69 16.85 -0.05
N VAL A 123 0.54 17.36 -0.51
CA VAL A 123 0.14 18.75 -0.26
C VAL A 123 -0.03 19.04 1.22
N LEU A 124 -0.71 18.17 1.97
CA LEU A 124 -0.90 18.35 3.41
C LEU A 124 0.43 18.36 4.17
N PHE A 125 1.40 17.53 3.76
CA PHE A 125 2.74 17.57 4.33
C PHE A 125 3.43 18.92 4.06
N THR A 126 3.34 19.46 2.84
CA THR A 126 3.98 20.74 2.51
C THR A 126 3.37 21.93 3.24
N LEU A 127 2.11 21.81 3.69
CA LEU A 127 1.40 22.84 4.47
C LEU A 127 1.62 22.69 5.98
N ALA A 128 2.18 21.56 6.43
CA ALA A 128 2.37 21.26 7.83
C ALA A 128 3.72 21.81 8.36
N ASP A 129 3.73 22.21 9.64
CA ASP A 129 4.97 22.55 10.35
C ASP A 129 5.54 21.29 11.04
N ALA A 130 6.40 20.56 10.34
CA ALA A 130 6.98 19.30 10.78
C ALA A 130 8.52 19.36 10.85
N ARG A 131 9.08 20.35 11.58
CA ARG A 131 10.52 20.64 11.62
C ARG A 131 11.33 19.69 12.48
N VAL A 132 10.73 19.04 13.49
CA VAL A 132 11.41 18.09 14.36
C VAL A 132 11.37 16.72 13.71
N GLU A 133 12.53 16.14 13.42
CA GLU A 133 12.61 14.81 12.81
C GLU A 133 12.14 13.72 13.77
N ARG A 134 11.21 12.89 13.30
CA ARG A 134 10.61 11.76 14.03
C ARG A 134 10.53 10.53 13.15
N LEU A 135 11.42 9.56 13.36
CA LEU A 135 11.49 8.36 12.52
C LEU A 135 10.54 7.25 12.99
N ASN A 136 10.27 7.15 14.29
CA ASN A 136 9.54 6.01 14.86
C ASN A 136 8.16 6.39 15.41
N ASP A 137 7.97 7.61 15.86
CA ASP A 137 6.79 8.10 16.60
C ASP A 137 6.09 9.28 15.90
N LEU A 138 6.33 9.47 14.60
CA LEU A 138 5.79 10.59 13.83
C LEU A 138 4.26 10.71 13.95
N ASP A 139 3.55 9.59 13.85
CA ASP A 139 2.09 9.57 13.86
C ASP A 139 1.50 10.01 15.21
N THR A 140 2.18 9.68 16.31
CA THR A 140 1.76 10.09 17.65
C THR A 140 2.22 11.50 17.99
N TYR A 141 3.44 11.86 17.62
CA TYR A 141 4.00 13.18 17.89
C TYR A 141 3.24 14.30 17.17
N TYR A 142 2.96 14.10 15.88
CA TYR A 142 2.30 15.09 15.03
C TYR A 142 0.78 14.90 14.91
N ALA A 143 0.17 14.03 15.73
CA ALA A 143 -1.27 13.76 15.69
C ALA A 143 -2.16 15.00 15.85
N ASN A 144 -1.67 16.02 16.55
CA ASN A 144 -2.39 17.29 16.79
C ASN A 144 -1.94 18.43 15.89
N THR A 145 -0.88 18.24 15.08
CA THR A 145 -0.35 19.29 14.21
C THR A 145 -1.20 19.42 12.95
N PRO A 146 -1.74 20.62 12.65
CA PRO A 146 -2.49 20.84 11.42
C PRO A 146 -1.67 20.48 10.17
N GLY A 147 -2.31 19.90 9.17
CA GLY A 147 -1.65 19.34 7.98
C GLY A 147 -1.15 17.92 8.19
N MET A 148 -0.34 17.67 9.22
CA MET A 148 0.13 16.31 9.55
C MET A 148 -1.00 15.41 10.03
N ARG A 149 -1.85 15.92 10.91
CA ARG A 149 -3.05 15.22 11.39
C ARG A 149 -3.94 14.76 10.23
N GLU A 150 -4.27 15.66 9.33
CA GLU A 150 -5.12 15.39 8.18
C GLU A 150 -4.44 14.38 7.23
N MET A 151 -3.13 14.52 7.02
CA MET A 151 -2.33 13.58 6.21
C MET A 151 -2.38 12.15 6.78
N ILE A 152 -2.14 12.00 8.08
CA ILE A 152 -2.16 10.69 8.76
C ILE A 152 -3.55 10.05 8.65
N VAL A 153 -4.60 10.81 8.97
CA VAL A 153 -5.98 10.30 8.90
C VAL A 153 -6.39 9.94 7.48
N LEU A 154 -6.05 10.78 6.50
CA LEU A 154 -6.38 10.54 5.10
C LEU A 154 -5.72 9.25 4.58
N TYR A 155 -4.44 9.05 4.88
CA TYR A 155 -3.72 7.82 4.55
C TYR A 155 -4.36 6.59 5.22
N LEU A 156 -4.64 6.66 6.54
CA LEU A 156 -5.25 5.56 7.28
C LEU A 156 -6.62 5.20 6.71
N LEU A 157 -7.47 6.18 6.42
CA LEU A 157 -8.78 5.95 5.81
C LEU A 157 -8.67 5.31 4.42
N GLY A 158 -7.77 5.82 3.58
CA GLY A 158 -7.54 5.27 2.25
C GLY A 158 -7.06 3.81 2.28
N HIS A 159 -6.12 3.51 3.17
CA HIS A 159 -5.59 2.16 3.34
C HIS A 159 -6.66 1.20 3.92
N SER A 160 -7.38 1.62 4.96
CA SER A 160 -8.48 0.84 5.54
C SER A 160 -9.59 0.55 4.53
N ALA A 161 -9.94 1.54 3.68
CA ALA A 161 -10.92 1.35 2.61
C ALA A 161 -10.47 0.27 1.60
N ALA A 162 -9.17 0.23 1.25
CA ALA A 162 -8.62 -0.82 0.39
C ALA A 162 -8.73 -2.20 1.04
N ILE A 163 -8.34 -2.31 2.31
CA ILE A 163 -8.38 -3.57 3.07
C ILE A 163 -9.82 -4.10 3.13
N VAL A 164 -10.79 -3.25 3.48
CA VAL A 164 -12.20 -3.63 3.54
C VAL A 164 -12.71 -4.05 2.16
N ALA A 165 -12.44 -3.27 1.10
CA ALA A 165 -12.85 -3.60 -0.25
C ALA A 165 -12.25 -4.93 -0.72
N MET A 166 -10.96 -5.15 -0.46
CA MET A 166 -10.25 -6.39 -0.79
C MET A 166 -10.86 -7.58 -0.05
N SER A 167 -11.10 -7.45 1.26
CA SER A 167 -11.73 -8.49 2.09
C SER A 167 -13.12 -8.86 1.57
N VAL A 168 -13.96 -7.87 1.26
CA VAL A 168 -15.29 -8.09 0.69
C VAL A 168 -15.23 -8.84 -0.63
N VAL A 169 -14.31 -8.47 -1.53
CA VAL A 169 -14.14 -9.16 -2.81
C VAL A 169 -13.64 -10.59 -2.59
N CYS A 170 -12.64 -10.80 -1.74
CA CYS A 170 -12.09 -12.12 -1.44
C CYS A 170 -13.13 -13.05 -0.83
N VAL A 171 -13.94 -12.58 0.14
CA VAL A 171 -15.00 -13.37 0.76
C VAL A 171 -16.08 -13.74 -0.26
N ARG A 172 -16.55 -12.78 -1.07
CA ARG A 172 -17.57 -13.05 -2.09
C ARG A 172 -17.07 -14.04 -3.12
N TRP A 173 -15.88 -13.81 -3.65
CA TRP A 173 -15.30 -14.69 -4.66
C TRP A 173 -14.91 -16.05 -4.09
N GLY A 174 -14.39 -16.11 -2.86
CA GLY A 174 -14.07 -17.36 -2.18
C GLY A 174 -15.27 -18.29 -1.92
N ARG A 175 -16.51 -17.75 -1.94
CA ARG A 175 -17.74 -18.55 -1.88
C ARG A 175 -18.12 -19.16 -3.23
N GLU A 176 -17.66 -18.58 -4.34
CA GLU A 176 -17.96 -18.99 -5.72
C GLU A 176 -16.96 -20.04 -6.25
N VAL A 177 -15.78 -20.17 -5.63
CA VAL A 177 -14.68 -21.02 -6.10
C VAL A 177 -14.31 -22.12 -5.09
N THR A 178 -13.54 -23.10 -5.55
CA THR A 178 -13.08 -24.25 -4.73
C THR A 178 -11.58 -24.46 -4.85
N GLY A 179 -11.02 -25.37 -4.07
CA GLY A 179 -9.64 -25.80 -4.13
C GLY A 179 -8.64 -24.71 -3.69
N LEU A 180 -7.46 -24.72 -4.29
CA LEU A 180 -6.33 -23.83 -3.93
C LEU A 180 -6.66 -22.35 -4.09
N LEU A 181 -7.49 -21.98 -5.09
CA LEU A 181 -7.90 -20.59 -5.28
C LEU A 181 -8.71 -20.08 -4.10
N ARG A 182 -9.65 -20.89 -3.60
CA ARG A 182 -10.42 -20.56 -2.40
C ARG A 182 -9.51 -20.37 -1.19
N ALA A 183 -8.57 -21.29 -0.98
CA ALA A 183 -7.61 -21.21 0.12
C ALA A 183 -6.76 -19.93 0.05
N GLY A 184 -6.26 -19.58 -1.15
CA GLY A 184 -5.51 -18.35 -1.38
C GLY A 184 -6.31 -17.08 -1.09
N LEU A 185 -7.59 -17.02 -1.51
CA LEU A 185 -8.47 -15.88 -1.23
C LEU A 185 -8.75 -15.72 0.28
N TRP A 186 -8.95 -16.82 1.00
CA TRP A 186 -9.10 -16.77 2.45
C TRP A 186 -7.83 -16.34 3.15
N LEU A 187 -6.66 -16.78 2.67
CA LEU A 187 -5.37 -16.35 3.22
C LEU A 187 -5.15 -14.84 3.03
N ILE A 188 -5.49 -14.30 1.86
CA ILE A 188 -5.47 -12.85 1.61
C ILE A 188 -6.43 -12.12 2.58
N CYS A 189 -7.65 -12.65 2.78
CA CYS A 189 -8.63 -12.06 3.69
C CYS A 189 -8.11 -12.06 5.14
N VAL A 190 -7.52 -13.15 5.61
CA VAL A 190 -6.93 -13.24 6.95
C VAL A 190 -5.77 -12.25 7.10
N GLY A 191 -4.87 -12.16 6.12
CA GLY A 191 -3.78 -11.18 6.12
C GLY A 191 -4.29 -9.74 6.17
N ALA A 192 -5.32 -9.43 5.39
CA ALA A 192 -5.98 -8.13 5.39
C ALA A 192 -6.62 -7.78 6.74
N LEU A 193 -7.27 -8.75 7.39
CA LEU A 193 -7.85 -8.55 8.72
C LEU A 193 -6.78 -8.38 9.80
N LEU A 194 -5.67 -9.11 9.72
CA LEU A 194 -4.54 -8.94 10.62
C LEU A 194 -3.90 -7.56 10.48
N ASP A 195 -3.79 -7.03 9.26
CA ASP A 195 -3.33 -5.66 9.03
C ASP A 195 -4.31 -4.64 9.60
N LEU A 196 -5.62 -4.81 9.38
CA LEU A 196 -6.64 -3.91 9.90
C LEU A 196 -6.64 -3.86 11.43
N VAL A 197 -6.57 -5.02 12.10
CA VAL A 197 -6.64 -5.11 13.57
C VAL A 197 -5.29 -4.85 14.20
N GLY A 198 -4.22 -5.42 13.68
CA GLY A 198 -2.88 -5.32 14.27
C GLY A 198 -2.19 -3.99 14.02
N PHE A 199 -2.31 -3.44 12.82
CA PHE A 199 -1.60 -2.23 12.43
C PHE A 199 -2.51 -0.99 12.39
N GLN A 200 -3.62 -1.04 11.66
CA GLN A 200 -4.49 0.11 11.47
C GLN A 200 -5.16 0.53 12.78
N LEU A 201 -5.77 -0.42 13.50
CA LEU A 201 -6.47 -0.13 14.74
C LEU A 201 -5.53 0.47 15.80
N THR A 202 -4.30 -0.05 15.91
CA THR A 202 -3.27 0.50 16.81
C THR A 202 -2.93 1.94 16.47
N LYS A 203 -2.77 2.26 15.18
CA LYS A 203 -2.52 3.64 14.75
C LYS A 203 -3.71 4.56 15.00
N TYR A 204 -4.92 4.12 14.71
CA TYR A 204 -6.13 4.89 15.02
C TYR A 204 -6.27 5.18 16.53
N THR A 205 -6.05 4.15 17.37
CA THR A 205 -6.13 4.35 18.83
C THR A 205 -5.05 5.30 19.34
N ALA A 206 -3.83 5.23 18.83
CA ALA A 206 -2.77 6.16 19.18
C ALA A 206 -3.09 7.61 18.79
N VAL A 207 -3.61 7.84 17.58
CA VAL A 207 -4.02 9.17 17.12
C VAL A 207 -5.20 9.72 17.95
N VAL A 208 -6.21 8.88 18.20
CA VAL A 208 -7.39 9.28 19.01
C VAL A 208 -7.00 9.56 20.46
N ALA A 209 -6.13 8.75 21.05
CA ALA A 209 -5.66 8.97 22.42
C ALA A 209 -4.95 10.33 22.54
N ARG A 210 -4.12 10.70 21.58
CA ARG A 210 -3.50 12.04 21.55
C ARG A 210 -4.52 13.18 21.41
N TRP A 211 -5.57 13.00 20.61
CA TRP A 211 -6.64 14.00 20.49
C TRP A 211 -7.45 14.17 21.77
N THR A 212 -7.56 13.12 22.58
CA THR A 212 -8.26 13.15 23.88
C THR A 212 -7.36 13.56 25.05
N GLY A 213 -6.10 13.94 24.77
CA GLY A 213 -5.16 14.44 25.79
C GLY A 213 -4.47 13.35 26.62
N HIS A 214 -4.48 12.10 26.13
CA HIS A 214 -3.73 11.02 26.76
C HIS A 214 -2.32 10.97 26.17
N ASP A 215 -1.31 11.10 27.02
CA ASP A 215 0.09 10.87 26.66
C ASP A 215 0.36 9.36 26.65
N LEU A 216 0.62 8.80 25.46
CA LEU A 216 1.04 7.42 25.23
C LEU A 216 2.55 7.32 25.16
#